data_d8470c22a20d71df967c57c2d582bd08
#
_entry.id   d8470c22a20d71df967c57c2d582bd08
#
_cell.length_a   1.000
_cell.length_b   1.000
_cell.length_c   1.000
_cell.angle_alpha   90.00
_cell.angle_beta   90.00
_cell.angle_gamma   90.00
#
_symmetry.space_group_name_H-M   'P 1'
#
loop_
_entity.id
_entity.type
_entity.pdbx_description
1 polymer ?
#
loop_
_entity_poly.entity_id
_entity_poly.type
_entity_poly.pdbx_seq_one_letter_code
_entity_poly.pdbx_strand_id
1 'polypeptide(L)' 'MGRWIKCSDKLPDLDDDGYSEPVLAINEIGNIKVVSFYSDEGFDSISKITHWQPLPPPPVDE' A
#
# COMPACT_ATOMS: atom_id res chain seq x y z
N MET A 1 -10.32 9.82 -7.56
CA MET A 1 -9.65 9.87 -6.28
C MET A 1 -9.86 8.61 -5.50
N GLY A 2 -8.81 8.01 -5.08
CA GLY A 2 -8.93 6.80 -4.31
C GLY A 2 -9.37 7.09 -2.88
N ARG A 3 -9.89 6.07 -2.27
CA ARG A 3 -10.22 6.12 -0.85
C ARG A 3 -9.19 5.31 -0.10
N TRP A 4 -8.94 5.71 1.13
CA TRP A 4 -8.09 4.92 2.00
C TRP A 4 -8.83 3.65 2.40
N ILE A 5 -8.14 2.53 2.30
CA ILE A 5 -8.68 1.21 2.66
C ILE A 5 -8.05 0.83 3.99
N LYS A 6 -8.89 0.46 4.95
CA LYS A 6 -8.35 -0.01 6.23
C LYS A 6 -7.67 -1.35 6.04
N CYS A 7 -6.49 -1.50 6.63
CA CYS A 7 -5.77 -2.77 6.55
C CYS A 7 -6.57 -3.90 7.18
N SER A 8 -7.44 -3.57 8.14
CA SER A 8 -8.29 -4.59 8.77
C SER A 8 -9.42 -5.04 7.86
N ASP A 9 -9.75 -4.26 6.83
CA ASP A 9 -10.82 -4.61 5.91
C ASP A 9 -10.29 -5.40 4.72
N LYS A 10 -9.14 -4.97 4.19
CA LYS A 10 -8.58 -5.60 3.01
C LYS A 10 -7.10 -5.26 2.93
N LEU A 11 -6.31 -6.23 2.49
CA LEU A 11 -4.89 -6.04 2.24
C LEU A 11 -4.64 -6.00 0.74
N PRO A 12 -3.51 -5.39 0.31
CA PRO A 12 -3.19 -5.37 -1.12
C PRO A 12 -3.09 -6.77 -1.70
N ASP A 13 -3.46 -6.89 -2.97
CA ASP A 13 -3.36 -8.16 -3.68
C ASP A 13 -1.89 -8.50 -3.89
N LEU A 14 -1.58 -9.77 -3.76
CA LEU A 14 -0.22 -10.26 -3.95
C LEU A 14 -0.07 -10.87 -5.34
N ASP A 15 1.12 -10.73 -5.90
CA ASP A 15 1.41 -11.39 -7.16
C ASP A 15 1.98 -12.80 -6.90
N ASP A 16 2.46 -13.44 -7.95
CA ASP A 16 2.95 -14.81 -7.84
C ASP A 16 4.20 -14.90 -6.98
N ASP A 17 4.91 -13.80 -6.82
CA ASP A 17 6.13 -13.79 -6.03
C ASP A 17 5.86 -13.51 -4.56
N GLY A 18 4.63 -13.24 -4.20
CA GLY A 18 4.27 -13.06 -2.80
C GLY A 18 4.37 -11.63 -2.30
N TYR A 19 4.34 -10.65 -3.20
CA TYR A 19 4.32 -9.25 -2.78
C TYR A 19 3.45 -8.45 -3.72
N SER A 20 3.01 -7.30 -3.23
CA SER A 20 2.12 -6.44 -3.99
C SER A 20 2.92 -5.44 -4.80
N GLU A 21 2.24 -4.82 -5.77
CA GLU A 21 2.78 -3.62 -6.38
C GLU A 21 2.87 -2.53 -5.33
N PRO A 22 3.74 -1.54 -5.52
CA PRO A 22 3.82 -0.44 -4.57
C PRO A 22 2.46 0.25 -4.41
N VAL A 23 2.14 0.61 -3.19
CA VAL A 23 0.88 1.29 -2.88
C VAL A 23 1.19 2.47 -1.98
N LEU A 24 0.27 3.43 -1.93
CA LEU A 24 0.35 4.48 -0.92
C LEU A 24 -0.11 3.89 0.40
N ALA A 25 0.61 4.21 1.45
CA ALA A 25 0.28 3.72 2.78
C ALA A 25 0.44 4.84 3.79
N ILE A 26 -0.42 4.86 4.77
CA ILE A 26 -0.34 5.83 5.87
C ILE A 26 -0.17 5.05 7.15
N ASN A 27 0.75 5.50 7.99
CA ASN A 27 1.02 4.84 9.25
C ASN A 27 0.22 5.48 10.38
N GLU A 28 0.37 4.92 11.59
CA GLU A 28 -0.41 5.38 12.73
C GLU A 28 -0.07 6.80 13.16
N ILE A 29 1.10 7.29 12.74
CA ILE A 29 1.52 8.65 13.04
C ILE A 29 0.93 9.64 12.05
N GLY A 30 0.52 9.17 10.87
CA GLY A 30 -0.04 10.02 9.85
C GLY A 30 0.89 10.31 8.69
N ASN A 31 2.04 9.65 8.62
CA ASN A 31 2.96 9.81 7.51
C ASN A 31 2.56 8.93 6.35
N ILE A 32 2.67 9.47 5.15
CA ILE A 32 2.31 8.75 3.94
C ILE A 32 3.57 8.36 3.20
N LYS A 33 3.64 7.09 2.80
CA LYS A 33 4.80 6.55 2.09
C LYS A 33 4.33 5.62 0.99
N VAL A 34 5.21 5.39 0.02
CA VAL A 34 4.98 4.37 -1.00
C VAL A 34 5.71 3.12 -0.56
N VAL A 35 4.98 2.05 -0.34
CA VAL A 35 5.55 0.80 0.15
C VAL A 35 4.89 -0.37 -0.56
N SER A 36 5.51 -1.54 -0.45
CA SER A 36 4.94 -2.79 -0.95
C SER A 36 4.50 -3.65 0.23
N PHE A 37 3.55 -4.53 -0.03
CA PHE A 37 3.07 -5.46 0.98
C PHE A 37 3.60 -6.85 0.65
N TYR A 38 4.17 -7.53 1.63
CA TYR A 38 4.73 -8.87 1.47
C TYR A 38 3.92 -9.88 2.26
N SER A 39 3.79 -11.08 1.71
CA SER A 39 2.94 -12.11 2.32
C SER A 39 3.44 -12.55 3.67
N ASP A 40 4.76 -12.52 3.89
CA ASP A 40 5.33 -13.03 5.13
C ASP A 40 5.81 -11.93 6.07
N GLU A 41 5.97 -10.71 5.60
CA GLU A 41 6.49 -9.63 6.43
C GLU A 41 5.53 -8.46 6.58
N GLY A 42 4.47 -8.43 5.78
CA GLY A 42 3.56 -7.31 5.81
C GLY A 42 4.09 -6.14 5.01
N PHE A 43 3.74 -4.94 5.44
CA PHE A 43 4.17 -3.74 4.73
C PHE A 43 5.65 -3.46 4.97
N ASP A 44 6.30 -2.99 3.93
CA ASP A 44 7.72 -2.63 3.99
C ASP A 44 7.88 -1.29 4.70
N SER A 45 7.68 -1.30 6.00
CA SER A 45 7.71 -0.09 6.81
C SER A 45 8.02 -0.47 8.25
N ILE A 46 8.80 0.38 8.93
CA ILE A 46 9.09 0.17 10.33
C ILE A 46 7.94 0.64 11.22
N SER A 47 7.05 1.46 10.68
CA SER A 47 5.88 1.94 11.42
C SER A 47 4.68 1.14 11.02
N LYS A 48 3.72 1.05 11.93
CA LYS A 48 2.49 0.31 11.66
C LYS A 48 1.66 1.04 10.63
N ILE A 49 1.32 0.34 9.55
CA ILE A 49 0.47 0.88 8.51
C ILE A 49 -0.98 0.61 8.88
N THR A 50 -1.80 1.64 8.85
CA THR A 50 -3.22 1.50 9.21
C THR A 50 -4.13 1.49 8.00
N HIS A 51 -3.76 2.24 6.96
CA HIS A 51 -4.56 2.34 5.74
C HIS A 51 -3.65 2.33 4.54
N TRP A 52 -4.21 2.00 3.39
CA TRP A 52 -3.47 2.00 2.13
C TRP A 52 -4.42 2.28 0.98
N GLN A 53 -3.87 2.61 -0.17
CA GLN A 53 -4.66 2.71 -1.39
C GLN A 53 -3.72 2.51 -2.58
N PRO A 54 -4.27 2.04 -3.71
CA PRO A 54 -3.44 1.85 -4.89
C PRO A 54 -2.87 3.18 -5.37
N LEU A 55 -1.69 3.11 -5.96
CA LEU A 55 -1.12 4.30 -6.59
C LEU A 55 -1.96 4.67 -7.81
N PRO A 56 -2.12 5.96 -8.07
CA PRO A 56 -2.79 6.36 -9.31
C PRO A 56 -1.91 5.97 -10.50
N PRO A 57 -2.51 5.70 -11.65
CA PRO A 57 -1.71 5.41 -12.83
C PRO A 57 -0.89 6.63 -13.22
N PRO A 58 0.26 6.43 -13.87
CA PRO A 58 1.04 7.58 -14.32
C PRO A 58 0.28 8.36 -15.39
N PRO A 59 0.54 9.66 -15.51
CA PRO A 59 -0.12 10.42 -16.54
C PRO A 59 0.31 9.94 -17.92
N VAL A 60 -0.61 10.04 -18.84
CA VAL A 60 -0.33 9.69 -20.23
C VAL A 60 0.20 10.94 -20.91
N ASP A 61 1.43 10.86 -21.39
CA ASP A 61 2.03 11.97 -22.09
C ASP A 61 1.79 11.85 -23.55
N GLU A 62 1.44 12.95 -24.15
CA GLU A 62 1.14 12.98 -25.57
C GLU A 62 2.28 13.56 -26.37
#